data_0a4252392f5a1cc0e41dc2dcd7ceb57c
#
_entry.id   0a4252392f5a1cc0e41dc2dcd7ceb57c
#
_cell.length_a   1.000
_cell.length_b   1.000
_cell.length_c   1.000
_cell.angle_alpha   90.00
_cell.angle_beta   90.00
_cell.angle_gamma   90.00
#
_symmetry.space_group_name_H-M   'P 1'
#
loop_
_entity.id
_entity.type
_entity.pdbx_description
1 polymer ?
#
loop_
_entity_poly.entity_id
_entity_poly.type
_entity_poly.pdbx_seq_one_letter_code
_entity_poly.pdbx_strand_id
1 'polypeptide(L)'
;MSNIKESALELIGGTPILKLNGYAKKAGINNATILAKLEYLNPAGSVKDRIALAMIEDAEAKGILKPGATIIEPTSGNTGIGLATVAAAKGYKAILTLPDTMSVERRNLLKAYGAELVLTEGAKGMKGAIAKAEELNQQIEGSVILGQFVNPANPAVHRATTGPEIWEQTDGKVDIFVAGVGTGGTVTGVGEYLKSRNPNVKIVAVEPATSPVLSKGTPGPHKIQGIGAGFIPDTLNTQIYDEVIAIENEDAFAEGKAFAVSEGILVGISSGAALKAASILANRPENAGKTIVALLPDSGDRYLSTPLFSNN
;
A
#
# COMPACT_ATOMS: atom_id res chain seq x y z
N MET A 1 5.59 -10.35 30.92
CA MET A 1 5.82 -11.33 29.83
C MET A 1 6.93 -10.80 28.93
N SER A 2 7.82 -11.67 28.45
CA SER A 2 8.87 -11.32 27.49
C SER A 2 8.25 -10.80 26.20
N ASN A 3 8.81 -9.73 25.61
CA ASN A 3 8.40 -9.19 24.30
C ASN A 3 9.37 -9.61 23.19
N ILE A 4 10.02 -10.76 23.37
CA ILE A 4 10.92 -11.35 22.37
C ILE A 4 10.06 -11.98 21.28
N LYS A 5 10.32 -11.61 20.02
CA LYS A 5 9.67 -12.18 18.84
C LYS A 5 10.53 -13.34 18.31
N GLU A 6 9.88 -14.42 17.95
CA GLU A 6 10.57 -15.63 17.43
C GLU A 6 10.70 -15.61 15.91
N SER A 7 9.90 -14.80 15.24
CA SER A 7 9.92 -14.64 13.78
C SER A 7 9.80 -13.16 13.38
N ALA A 8 10.49 -12.78 12.30
CA ALA A 8 10.30 -11.47 11.67
C ALA A 8 8.85 -11.23 11.22
N LEU A 9 8.08 -12.29 10.96
CA LEU A 9 6.67 -12.20 10.56
C LEU A 9 5.78 -11.64 11.67
N GLU A 10 6.16 -11.83 12.94
CA GLU A 10 5.44 -11.25 14.10
C GLU A 10 5.63 -9.74 14.26
N LEU A 11 6.54 -9.15 13.47
CA LEU A 11 6.75 -7.71 13.40
C LEU A 11 5.82 -7.02 12.38
N ILE A 12 5.11 -7.80 11.56
CA ILE A 12 4.18 -7.26 10.56
C ILE A 12 2.91 -6.77 11.26
N GLY A 13 2.52 -5.55 10.95
CA GLY A 13 1.37 -4.90 11.60
C GLY A 13 1.73 -4.23 12.93
N GLY A 14 0.73 -3.82 13.68
CA GLY A 14 0.92 -3.07 14.92
C GLY A 14 1.61 -1.73 14.73
N THR A 15 1.59 -1.18 13.53
CA THR A 15 2.27 0.07 13.18
C THR A 15 1.67 1.25 13.96
N PRO A 16 2.48 2.25 14.33
CA PRO A 16 2.00 3.39 15.11
C PRO A 16 1.20 4.39 14.28
N ILE A 17 0.43 5.22 14.99
CA ILE A 17 -0.15 6.45 14.48
C ILE A 17 0.65 7.64 15.03
N LEU A 18 0.99 8.58 14.16
CA LEU A 18 1.64 9.84 14.49
C LEU A 18 0.66 11.01 14.32
N LYS A 19 0.57 11.89 15.32
CA LYS A 19 -0.12 13.17 15.16
C LYS A 19 0.78 14.17 14.46
N LEU A 20 0.31 14.71 13.35
CA LEU A 20 1.10 15.55 12.44
C LEU A 20 1.12 17.02 12.87
N ASN A 21 1.75 17.33 14.00
CA ASN A 21 1.81 18.70 14.52
C ASN A 21 2.71 19.62 13.69
N GLY A 22 3.88 19.13 13.28
CA GLY A 22 4.83 19.90 12.46
C GLY A 22 4.30 20.17 11.06
N TYR A 23 3.76 19.13 10.42
CA TYR A 23 3.15 19.21 9.11
C TYR A 23 1.94 20.15 9.10
N ALA A 24 1.00 19.98 10.05
CA ALA A 24 -0.20 20.83 10.15
C ALA A 24 0.17 22.30 10.34
N LYS A 25 1.15 22.61 11.20
CA LYS A 25 1.63 23.99 11.42
C LYS A 25 2.18 24.60 10.12
N LYS A 26 3.01 23.85 9.37
CA LYS A 26 3.58 24.32 8.09
C LYS A 26 2.52 24.51 7.01
N ALA A 27 1.55 23.62 6.95
CA ALA A 27 0.46 23.67 5.97
C ALA A 27 -0.67 24.66 6.36
N GLY A 28 -0.58 25.33 7.51
CA GLY A 28 -1.60 26.27 7.99
C GLY A 28 -2.91 25.59 8.39
N ILE A 29 -2.88 24.32 8.76
CA ILE A 29 -4.06 23.54 9.15
C ILE A 29 -4.32 23.73 10.63
N ASN A 30 -5.41 24.43 10.96
CA ASN A 30 -5.76 24.76 12.35
C ASN A 30 -7.13 24.22 12.75
N ASN A 31 -7.93 23.75 11.81
CA ASN A 31 -9.35 23.43 12.05
C ASN A 31 -9.60 21.94 12.31
N ALA A 32 -8.72 21.05 11.87
CA ALA A 32 -8.85 19.60 12.02
C ALA A 32 -7.55 18.98 12.52
N THR A 33 -7.63 17.77 13.04
CA THR A 33 -6.46 16.97 13.44
C THR A 33 -6.13 15.97 12.34
N ILE A 34 -4.88 15.96 11.86
CA ILE A 34 -4.40 14.94 10.93
C ILE A 34 -3.50 13.96 11.70
N LEU A 35 -3.82 12.68 11.54
CA LEU A 35 -3.06 11.55 12.06
C LEU A 35 -2.52 10.73 10.87
N ALA A 36 -1.31 10.21 10.99
CA ALA A 36 -0.69 9.36 9.97
C ALA A 36 -0.50 7.94 10.51
N LYS A 37 -1.06 6.94 9.82
CA LYS A 37 -0.77 5.52 10.05
C LYS A 37 0.50 5.16 9.30
N LEU A 38 1.58 4.85 10.03
CA LEU A 38 2.94 4.74 9.48
C LEU A 38 3.27 3.30 9.06
N GLU A 39 2.83 2.90 7.87
CA GLU A 39 3.00 1.53 7.37
C GLU A 39 4.44 1.20 6.92
N TYR A 40 5.32 2.19 6.77
CA TYR A 40 6.74 1.95 6.49
C TYR A 40 7.47 1.22 7.64
N LEU A 41 6.90 1.19 8.83
CA LEU A 41 7.46 0.49 10.00
C LEU A 41 7.19 -1.02 10.00
N ASN A 42 6.50 -1.55 9.00
CA ASN A 42 6.53 -2.99 8.75
C ASN A 42 7.96 -3.46 8.38
N PRO A 43 8.35 -4.72 8.62
CA PRO A 43 9.74 -5.21 8.45
C PRO A 43 10.32 -4.99 7.04
N ALA A 44 9.52 -5.19 6.00
CA ALA A 44 9.94 -4.94 4.62
C ALA A 44 9.61 -3.52 4.14
N GLY A 45 9.15 -2.65 5.04
CA GLY A 45 9.01 -1.21 4.85
C GLY A 45 7.74 -0.76 4.12
N SER A 46 6.67 -1.56 4.10
CA SER A 46 5.41 -1.12 3.51
C SER A 46 4.17 -1.84 4.05
N VAL A 47 3.01 -1.25 3.74
CA VAL A 47 1.69 -1.84 4.00
C VAL A 47 1.49 -3.20 3.33
N LYS A 48 2.23 -3.50 2.26
CA LYS A 48 2.12 -4.73 1.49
C LYS A 48 2.67 -5.96 2.22
N ASP A 49 3.46 -5.77 3.26
CA ASP A 49 3.90 -6.86 4.12
C ASP A 49 2.72 -7.61 4.72
N ARG A 50 1.66 -6.88 5.07
CA ARG A 50 0.42 -7.44 5.61
C ARG A 50 -0.28 -8.37 4.63
N ILE A 51 -0.47 -7.94 3.39
CA ILE A 51 -1.14 -8.77 2.38
C ILE A 51 -0.27 -9.92 1.91
N ALA A 52 1.05 -9.74 1.86
CA ALA A 52 1.98 -10.80 1.52
C ALA A 52 1.88 -11.97 2.51
N LEU A 53 1.90 -11.68 3.81
CA LEU A 53 1.72 -12.69 4.85
C LEU A 53 0.33 -13.33 4.75
N ALA A 54 -0.72 -12.54 4.67
CA ALA A 54 -2.09 -13.03 4.65
C ALA A 54 -2.41 -13.92 3.45
N MET A 55 -1.96 -13.54 2.26
CA MET A 55 -2.20 -14.35 1.04
C MET A 55 -1.44 -15.67 1.09
N ILE A 56 -0.21 -15.68 1.63
CA ILE A 56 0.56 -16.91 1.81
C ILE A 56 -0.11 -17.83 2.84
N GLU A 57 -0.49 -17.30 3.99
CA GLU A 57 -1.15 -18.09 5.06
C GLU A 57 -2.54 -18.60 4.63
N ASP A 58 -3.30 -17.83 3.88
CA ASP A 58 -4.56 -18.28 3.30
C ASP A 58 -4.35 -19.43 2.31
N ALA A 59 -3.33 -19.35 1.46
CA ALA A 59 -2.99 -20.43 0.51
C ALA A 59 -2.49 -21.70 1.23
N GLU A 60 -1.74 -21.55 2.33
CA GLU A 60 -1.34 -22.65 3.21
C GLU A 60 -2.56 -23.32 3.85
N ALA A 61 -3.45 -22.53 4.46
CA ALA A 61 -4.64 -23.02 5.14
C ALA A 61 -5.60 -23.78 4.20
N LYS A 62 -5.68 -23.33 2.94
CA LYS A 62 -6.46 -24.00 1.89
C LYS A 62 -5.76 -25.20 1.27
N GLY A 63 -4.53 -25.49 1.67
CA GLY A 63 -3.73 -26.58 1.12
C GLY A 63 -3.30 -26.36 -0.34
N ILE A 64 -3.41 -25.13 -0.85
CA ILE A 64 -2.99 -24.74 -2.20
C ILE A 64 -1.46 -24.60 -2.25
N LEU A 65 -0.87 -23.94 -1.25
CA LEU A 65 0.57 -23.77 -1.12
C LEU A 65 1.15 -24.83 -0.20
N LYS A 66 2.02 -25.69 -0.74
CA LYS A 66 2.68 -26.76 0.00
C LYS A 66 4.04 -26.29 0.53
N PRO A 67 4.56 -26.87 1.63
CA PRO A 67 5.89 -26.56 2.13
C PRO A 67 6.97 -26.69 1.03
N GLY A 68 7.83 -25.65 0.91
CA GLY A 68 8.90 -25.60 -0.10
C GLY A 68 8.45 -25.30 -1.53
N ALA A 69 7.16 -25.04 -1.76
CA ALA A 69 6.63 -24.67 -3.08
C ALA A 69 7.16 -23.32 -3.56
N THR A 70 6.91 -23.02 -4.83
CA THR A 70 7.30 -21.77 -5.47
C THR A 70 6.10 -20.82 -5.54
N ILE A 71 6.28 -19.61 -5.03
CA ILE A 71 5.34 -18.49 -5.18
C ILE A 71 5.77 -17.69 -6.39
N ILE A 72 4.84 -17.42 -7.29
CA ILE A 72 5.06 -16.60 -8.49
C ILE A 72 4.13 -15.40 -8.41
N GLU A 73 4.64 -14.20 -8.64
CA GLU A 73 3.78 -13.00 -8.71
C GLU A 73 4.30 -12.02 -9.76
N PRO A 74 3.42 -11.50 -10.63
CA PRO A 74 3.76 -10.43 -11.57
C PRO A 74 3.72 -9.09 -10.83
N THR A 75 4.86 -8.66 -10.32
CA THR A 75 4.94 -7.39 -9.56
C THR A 75 6.36 -6.86 -9.50
N SER A 76 6.49 -5.55 -9.59
CA SER A 76 7.75 -4.82 -9.40
C SER A 76 7.72 -3.93 -8.17
N GLY A 77 6.61 -3.91 -7.44
CA GLY A 77 6.35 -2.99 -6.33
C GLY A 77 6.53 -3.61 -4.95
N ASN A 78 5.94 -2.94 -3.97
CA ASN A 78 6.02 -3.32 -2.57
C ASN A 78 5.44 -4.72 -2.29
N THR A 79 4.47 -5.18 -3.07
CA THR A 79 3.95 -6.56 -2.94
C THR A 79 5.04 -7.59 -3.20
N GLY A 80 5.87 -7.39 -4.22
CA GLY A 80 6.99 -8.27 -4.50
C GLY A 80 8.01 -8.31 -3.36
N ILE A 81 8.29 -7.16 -2.75
CA ILE A 81 9.19 -7.06 -1.60
C ILE A 81 8.59 -7.80 -0.40
N GLY A 82 7.32 -7.58 -0.10
CA GLY A 82 6.62 -8.29 0.98
C GLY A 82 6.59 -9.80 0.76
N LEU A 83 6.27 -10.25 -0.45
CA LEU A 83 6.26 -11.68 -0.79
C LEU A 83 7.65 -12.31 -0.68
N ALA A 84 8.70 -11.63 -1.16
CA ALA A 84 10.07 -12.12 -1.04
C ALA A 84 10.48 -12.24 0.44
N THR A 85 10.14 -11.26 1.27
CA THR A 85 10.40 -11.26 2.71
C THR A 85 9.71 -12.42 3.43
N VAL A 86 8.40 -12.59 3.18
CA VAL A 86 7.63 -13.67 3.83
C VAL A 86 8.06 -15.04 3.31
N ALA A 87 8.31 -15.17 2.00
CA ALA A 87 8.82 -16.41 1.41
C ALA A 87 10.16 -16.83 2.03
N ALA A 88 11.09 -15.88 2.19
CA ALA A 88 12.38 -16.14 2.84
C ALA A 88 12.18 -16.64 4.28
N ALA A 89 11.30 -15.99 5.06
CA ALA A 89 11.06 -16.38 6.46
C ALA A 89 10.35 -17.73 6.61
N LYS A 90 9.51 -18.12 5.64
CA LYS A 90 8.74 -19.38 5.66
C LYS A 90 9.40 -20.53 4.86
N GLY A 91 10.52 -20.27 4.18
CA GLY A 91 11.24 -21.29 3.40
C GLY A 91 10.61 -21.60 2.03
N TYR A 92 9.88 -20.66 1.44
CA TYR A 92 9.37 -20.75 0.07
C TYR A 92 10.36 -20.16 -0.93
N LYS A 93 10.28 -20.61 -2.17
CA LYS A 93 10.89 -19.92 -3.31
C LYS A 93 9.95 -18.81 -3.79
N ALA A 94 10.51 -17.67 -4.14
CA ALA A 94 9.76 -16.57 -4.76
C ALA A 94 10.33 -16.26 -6.14
N ILE A 95 9.48 -16.30 -7.16
CA ILE A 95 9.79 -15.86 -8.52
C ILE A 95 8.92 -14.63 -8.82
N LEU A 96 9.55 -13.52 -9.13
CA LEU A 96 8.86 -12.28 -9.46
C LEU A 96 9.09 -11.94 -10.92
N THR A 97 8.01 -11.79 -11.67
CA THR A 97 8.07 -11.38 -13.08
C THR A 97 7.84 -9.89 -13.19
N LEU A 98 8.71 -9.19 -13.88
CA LEU A 98 8.65 -7.73 -13.98
C LEU A 98 9.33 -7.22 -15.26
N PRO A 99 8.88 -6.06 -15.81
CA PRO A 99 9.53 -5.46 -16.98
C PRO A 99 10.98 -5.09 -16.70
N ASP A 100 11.85 -5.24 -17.69
CA ASP A 100 13.28 -4.90 -17.62
C ASP A 100 13.54 -3.39 -17.49
N THR A 101 12.52 -2.57 -17.66
CA THR A 101 12.55 -1.12 -17.43
C THR A 101 12.51 -0.72 -15.96
N MET A 102 12.28 -1.68 -15.05
CA MET A 102 12.32 -1.41 -13.61
C MET A 102 13.73 -1.04 -13.14
N SER A 103 13.81 -0.12 -12.18
CA SER A 103 15.09 0.40 -11.68
C SER A 103 15.99 -0.71 -11.12
N VAL A 104 17.29 -0.51 -11.25
CA VAL A 104 18.31 -1.45 -10.74
C VAL A 104 18.19 -1.61 -9.23
N GLU A 105 17.90 -0.52 -8.52
CA GLU A 105 17.74 -0.49 -7.06
C GLU A 105 16.60 -1.42 -6.61
N ARG A 106 15.44 -1.37 -7.30
CA ARG A 106 14.32 -2.28 -7.03
C ARG A 106 14.69 -3.73 -7.27
N ARG A 107 15.33 -4.01 -8.40
CA ARG A 107 15.79 -5.37 -8.73
C ARG A 107 16.77 -5.90 -7.71
N ASN A 108 17.72 -5.07 -7.26
CA ASN A 108 18.69 -5.44 -6.24
C ASN A 108 18.03 -5.70 -4.88
N LEU A 109 17.05 -4.88 -4.50
CA LEU A 109 16.30 -5.07 -3.26
C LEU A 109 15.56 -6.41 -3.24
N LEU A 110 14.85 -6.75 -4.32
CA LEU A 110 14.13 -8.02 -4.44
C LEU A 110 15.09 -9.22 -4.37
N LYS A 111 16.24 -9.14 -5.07
CA LYS A 111 17.30 -10.18 -5.02
C LYS A 111 17.92 -10.32 -3.63
N ALA A 112 18.07 -9.22 -2.89
CA ALA A 112 18.64 -9.24 -1.54
C ALA A 112 17.77 -10.06 -0.56
N TYR A 113 16.45 -10.12 -0.79
CA TYR A 113 15.54 -11.01 -0.07
C TYR A 113 15.52 -12.45 -0.61
N GLY A 114 16.36 -12.77 -1.60
CA GLY A 114 16.45 -14.12 -2.17
C GLY A 114 15.43 -14.43 -3.28
N ALA A 115 14.68 -13.45 -3.76
CA ALA A 115 13.76 -13.68 -4.86
C ALA A 115 14.50 -13.87 -6.19
N GLU A 116 14.03 -14.82 -6.99
CA GLU A 116 14.40 -14.97 -8.38
C GLU A 116 13.60 -13.96 -9.23
N LEU A 117 14.31 -13.23 -10.10
CA LEU A 117 13.68 -12.25 -11.00
C LEU A 117 13.68 -12.77 -12.42
N VAL A 118 12.51 -12.79 -13.03
CA VAL A 118 12.32 -13.06 -14.45
C VAL A 118 11.92 -11.76 -15.13
N LEU A 119 12.89 -11.18 -15.87
CA LEU A 119 12.68 -9.93 -16.58
C LEU A 119 11.93 -10.19 -17.89
N THR A 120 10.93 -9.36 -18.16
CA THR A 120 10.16 -9.38 -19.38
C THR A 120 10.44 -8.15 -20.23
N GLU A 121 10.13 -8.21 -21.51
CA GLU A 121 10.31 -7.11 -22.44
C GLU A 121 9.54 -5.85 -21.99
N GLY A 122 10.26 -4.75 -21.76
CA GLY A 122 9.71 -3.51 -21.23
C GLY A 122 8.55 -2.94 -22.05
N ALA A 123 8.59 -3.09 -23.38
CA ALA A 123 7.52 -2.65 -24.27
C ALA A 123 6.16 -3.33 -23.99
N LYS A 124 6.16 -4.53 -23.40
CA LYS A 124 4.94 -5.26 -23.03
C LYS A 124 4.40 -4.86 -21.66
N GLY A 125 5.17 -4.09 -20.88
CA GLY A 125 4.78 -3.62 -19.56
C GLY A 125 4.33 -4.74 -18.61
N MET A 126 3.38 -4.43 -17.75
CA MET A 126 2.82 -5.42 -16.80
C MET A 126 2.06 -6.57 -17.48
N LYS A 127 1.49 -6.37 -18.67
CA LYS A 127 0.84 -7.46 -19.41
C LYS A 127 1.84 -8.57 -19.78
N GLY A 128 3.07 -8.19 -20.17
CA GLY A 128 4.14 -9.15 -20.42
C GLY A 128 4.57 -9.90 -19.16
N ALA A 129 4.64 -9.20 -18.02
CA ALA A 129 4.97 -9.81 -16.73
C ALA A 129 3.90 -10.82 -16.28
N ILE A 130 2.61 -10.47 -16.43
CA ILE A 130 1.48 -11.36 -16.12
C ILE A 130 1.53 -12.63 -16.98
N ALA A 131 1.66 -12.48 -18.29
CA ALA A 131 1.73 -13.63 -19.20
C ALA A 131 2.92 -14.56 -18.86
N LYS A 132 4.06 -13.98 -18.47
CA LYS A 132 5.23 -14.76 -18.05
C LYS A 132 5.03 -15.47 -16.73
N ALA A 133 4.34 -14.86 -15.78
CA ALA A 133 3.97 -15.50 -14.51
C ALA A 133 3.07 -16.72 -14.76
N GLU A 134 2.07 -16.57 -15.62
CA GLU A 134 1.16 -17.66 -16.00
C GLU A 134 1.89 -18.80 -16.70
N GLU A 135 2.80 -18.48 -17.63
CA GLU A 135 3.66 -19.47 -18.32
C GLU A 135 4.48 -20.27 -17.30
N LEU A 136 5.16 -19.57 -16.37
CA LEU A 136 5.97 -20.21 -15.34
C LEU A 136 5.13 -21.08 -14.40
N ASN A 137 3.94 -20.62 -14.06
CA ASN A 137 3.02 -21.37 -13.18
C ASN A 137 2.56 -22.69 -13.83
N GLN A 138 2.44 -22.73 -15.13
CA GLN A 138 2.13 -23.97 -15.87
C GLN A 138 3.35 -24.91 -15.96
N GLN A 139 4.57 -24.37 -15.97
CA GLN A 139 5.82 -25.14 -16.12
C GLN A 139 6.36 -25.67 -14.78
N ILE A 140 6.10 -24.96 -13.68
CA ILE A 140 6.62 -25.30 -12.35
C ILE A 140 5.50 -25.96 -11.54
N GLU A 141 5.61 -27.27 -11.41
CA GLU A 141 4.63 -28.08 -10.65
C GLU A 141 4.51 -27.60 -9.20
N GLY A 142 3.27 -27.44 -8.72
CA GLY A 142 2.97 -26.98 -7.35
C GLY A 142 3.26 -25.50 -7.09
N SER A 143 3.62 -24.72 -8.11
CA SER A 143 3.75 -23.28 -7.97
C SER A 143 2.37 -22.59 -7.84
N VAL A 144 2.34 -21.43 -7.20
CA VAL A 144 1.11 -20.68 -6.93
C VAL A 144 1.32 -19.20 -7.29
N ILE A 145 0.36 -18.64 -8.05
CA ILE A 145 0.19 -17.19 -8.21
C ILE A 145 -0.84 -16.73 -7.18
N LEU A 146 -0.48 -15.80 -6.31
CA LEU A 146 -1.34 -15.34 -5.22
C LEU A 146 -2.38 -14.32 -5.66
N GLY A 147 -2.05 -13.45 -6.61
CA GLY A 147 -2.99 -12.55 -7.29
C GLY A 147 -3.50 -11.41 -6.43
N GLN A 148 -2.67 -10.43 -6.11
CA GLN A 148 -3.00 -9.32 -5.19
C GLN A 148 -4.27 -8.53 -5.55
N PHE A 149 -4.67 -8.48 -6.82
CA PHE A 149 -5.83 -7.71 -7.29
C PHE A 149 -7.17 -8.46 -7.23
N VAL A 150 -7.10 -9.78 -6.98
CA VAL A 150 -8.29 -10.67 -6.99
C VAL A 150 -8.41 -11.49 -5.71
N ASN A 151 -7.35 -11.57 -4.90
CA ASN A 151 -7.28 -12.42 -3.72
C ASN A 151 -8.03 -11.80 -2.52
N PRO A 152 -9.09 -12.45 -2.01
CA PRO A 152 -9.89 -11.91 -0.90
C PRO A 152 -9.11 -11.81 0.44
N ALA A 153 -8.00 -12.52 0.60
CA ALA A 153 -7.14 -12.40 1.78
C ALA A 153 -6.53 -10.98 1.90
N ASN A 154 -6.41 -10.26 0.79
CA ASN A 154 -5.92 -8.88 0.77
C ASN A 154 -6.85 -7.93 1.57
N PRO A 155 -8.10 -7.65 1.20
CA PRO A 155 -8.96 -6.81 2.03
C PRO A 155 -9.26 -7.44 3.41
N ALA A 156 -9.28 -8.76 3.52
CA ALA A 156 -9.56 -9.45 4.77
C ALA A 156 -8.53 -9.14 5.87
N VAL A 157 -7.24 -9.10 5.56
CA VAL A 157 -6.19 -8.77 6.56
C VAL A 157 -6.32 -7.33 7.05
N HIS A 158 -6.71 -6.39 6.20
CA HIS A 158 -6.93 -5.00 6.61
C HIS A 158 -8.15 -4.85 7.50
N ARG A 159 -9.22 -5.63 7.24
CA ARG A 159 -10.38 -5.70 8.12
C ARG A 159 -10.04 -6.32 9.48
N ALA A 160 -9.15 -7.32 9.50
CA ALA A 160 -8.77 -8.04 10.70
C ALA A 160 -7.68 -7.34 11.54
N THR A 161 -6.84 -6.50 10.92
CA THR A 161 -5.67 -5.91 11.60
C THR A 161 -5.60 -4.41 11.48
N THR A 162 -5.42 -3.84 10.31
CA THR A 162 -5.22 -2.40 10.09
C THR A 162 -6.40 -1.57 10.58
N GLY A 163 -7.63 -2.01 10.29
CA GLY A 163 -8.86 -1.35 10.75
C GLY A 163 -8.99 -1.32 12.28
N PRO A 164 -8.91 -2.47 12.97
CA PRO A 164 -8.87 -2.54 14.43
C PRO A 164 -7.77 -1.68 15.05
N GLU A 165 -6.56 -1.74 14.54
CA GLU A 165 -5.44 -0.93 15.03
C GLU A 165 -5.76 0.57 14.98
N ILE A 166 -6.30 1.07 13.85
CA ILE A 166 -6.68 2.48 13.71
C ILE A 166 -7.76 2.85 14.72
N TRP A 167 -8.78 2.01 14.88
CA TRP A 167 -9.86 2.24 15.81
C TRP A 167 -9.36 2.32 17.26
N GLU A 168 -8.56 1.36 17.70
CA GLU A 168 -8.01 1.28 19.05
C GLU A 168 -7.04 2.43 19.34
N GLN A 169 -6.12 2.72 18.40
CA GLN A 169 -5.12 3.77 18.54
C GLN A 169 -5.72 5.19 18.58
N THR A 170 -6.95 5.36 18.08
CA THR A 170 -7.68 6.64 18.12
C THR A 170 -8.75 6.68 19.21
N ASP A 171 -8.87 5.67 20.07
CA ASP A 171 -9.99 5.51 21.01
C ASP A 171 -11.36 5.64 20.32
N GLY A 172 -11.46 5.15 19.09
CA GLY A 172 -12.66 5.25 18.25
C GLY A 172 -12.97 6.66 17.73
N LYS A 173 -12.03 7.61 17.89
CA LYS A 173 -12.22 9.02 17.48
C LYS A 173 -11.65 9.28 16.09
N VAL A 174 -12.02 8.47 15.10
CA VAL A 174 -11.72 8.66 13.70
C VAL A 174 -12.99 9.09 12.97
N ASP A 175 -12.96 10.28 12.35
CA ASP A 175 -14.09 10.81 11.57
C ASP A 175 -13.92 10.54 10.08
N ILE A 176 -12.69 10.62 9.58
CA ILE A 176 -12.36 10.44 8.16
C ILE A 176 -11.13 9.56 8.04
N PHE A 177 -11.19 8.52 7.21
CA PHE A 177 -10.05 7.69 6.83
C PHE A 177 -9.71 7.94 5.35
N VAL A 178 -8.43 8.17 5.08
CA VAL A 178 -7.90 8.50 3.75
C VAL A 178 -6.85 7.49 3.35
N ALA A 179 -7.00 6.86 2.20
CA ALA A 179 -5.97 5.98 1.64
C ALA A 179 -5.97 5.97 0.11
N GLY A 180 -4.79 5.82 -0.48
CA GLY A 180 -4.61 5.62 -1.91
C GLY A 180 -5.10 4.24 -2.35
N VAL A 181 -5.64 4.16 -3.56
CA VAL A 181 -6.16 2.92 -4.15
C VAL A 181 -5.18 2.37 -5.19
N GLY A 182 -4.44 1.33 -4.78
CA GLY A 182 -3.69 0.46 -5.67
C GLY A 182 -4.51 -0.79 -5.98
N THR A 183 -4.46 -1.79 -5.08
CA THR A 183 -5.35 -2.97 -5.14
C THR A 183 -6.72 -2.70 -4.53
N GLY A 184 -6.89 -1.63 -3.76
CA GLY A 184 -8.12 -1.32 -3.06
C GLY A 184 -8.33 -2.08 -1.74
N GLY A 185 -7.46 -3.03 -1.41
CA GLY A 185 -7.61 -3.86 -0.21
C GLY A 185 -7.60 -3.05 1.09
N THR A 186 -6.74 -2.04 1.19
CA THR A 186 -6.67 -1.15 2.36
C THR A 186 -7.97 -0.37 2.56
N VAL A 187 -8.43 0.34 1.53
CA VAL A 187 -9.68 1.13 1.59
C VAL A 187 -10.87 0.23 1.91
N THR A 188 -10.93 -0.95 1.28
CA THR A 188 -11.99 -1.93 1.52
C THR A 188 -11.96 -2.45 2.96
N GLY A 189 -10.89 -3.07 3.37
CA GLY A 189 -10.83 -3.75 4.67
C GLY A 189 -10.92 -2.79 5.85
N VAL A 190 -10.16 -1.68 5.81
CA VAL A 190 -10.24 -0.65 6.86
C VAL A 190 -11.61 0.02 6.85
N GLY A 191 -12.13 0.36 5.68
CA GLY A 191 -13.43 1.03 5.55
C GLY A 191 -14.57 0.16 6.09
N GLU A 192 -14.61 -1.12 5.74
CA GLU A 192 -15.61 -2.07 6.24
C GLU A 192 -15.55 -2.21 7.76
N TYR A 193 -14.34 -2.31 8.33
CA TYR A 193 -14.19 -2.37 9.77
C TYR A 193 -14.63 -1.08 10.46
N LEU A 194 -14.13 0.08 10.04
CA LEU A 194 -14.46 1.35 10.66
C LEU A 194 -15.95 1.66 10.60
N LYS A 195 -16.59 1.45 9.44
CA LYS A 195 -18.05 1.63 9.29
C LYS A 195 -18.87 0.63 10.10
N SER A 196 -18.35 -0.57 10.36
CA SER A 196 -19.00 -1.53 11.26
C SER A 196 -19.01 -1.06 12.72
N ARG A 197 -18.02 -0.24 13.10
CA ARG A 197 -17.90 0.36 14.46
C ARG A 197 -18.67 1.67 14.58
N ASN A 198 -18.58 2.50 13.55
CA ASN A 198 -19.30 3.76 13.44
C ASN A 198 -19.64 4.03 11.96
N PRO A 199 -20.92 3.89 11.57
CA PRO A 199 -21.35 4.08 10.17
C PRO A 199 -21.15 5.51 9.66
N ASN A 200 -20.91 6.49 10.53
CA ASN A 200 -20.69 7.89 10.16
C ASN A 200 -19.24 8.18 9.76
N VAL A 201 -18.31 7.24 9.93
CA VAL A 201 -16.92 7.41 9.47
C VAL A 201 -16.91 7.56 7.95
N LYS A 202 -16.34 8.65 7.45
CA LYS A 202 -16.12 8.85 6.02
C LYS A 202 -14.87 8.10 5.55
N ILE A 203 -15.02 7.37 4.47
CA ILE A 203 -13.91 6.70 3.77
C ILE A 203 -13.62 7.46 2.48
N VAL A 204 -12.39 7.94 2.34
CA VAL A 204 -11.93 8.72 1.19
C VAL A 204 -10.87 7.94 0.44
N ALA A 205 -11.17 7.62 -0.81
CA ALA A 205 -10.25 6.98 -1.74
C ALA A 205 -9.42 8.03 -2.49
N VAL A 206 -8.14 7.79 -2.66
CA VAL A 206 -7.25 8.68 -3.41
C VAL A 206 -6.79 7.99 -4.69
N GLU A 207 -6.90 8.70 -5.80
CA GLU A 207 -6.43 8.26 -7.12
C GLU A 207 -5.56 9.32 -7.80
N PRO A 208 -4.72 8.95 -8.81
CA PRO A 208 -4.01 9.95 -9.60
C PRO A 208 -4.95 10.75 -10.50
N ALA A 209 -4.80 12.08 -10.55
CA ALA A 209 -5.66 12.95 -11.36
C ALA A 209 -5.54 12.66 -12.87
N THR A 210 -4.38 12.18 -13.33
CA THR A 210 -4.18 11.78 -14.73
C THR A 210 -4.62 10.35 -15.04
N SER A 211 -5.06 9.58 -14.03
CA SER A 211 -5.64 8.24 -14.17
C SER A 211 -6.88 8.08 -13.29
N PRO A 212 -7.93 8.89 -13.51
CA PRO A 212 -9.09 8.98 -12.62
C PRO A 212 -10.09 7.82 -12.90
N VAL A 213 -9.66 6.59 -12.68
CA VAL A 213 -10.45 5.40 -12.97
C VAL A 213 -11.68 5.28 -12.08
N LEU A 214 -11.53 5.61 -10.77
CA LEU A 214 -12.63 5.49 -9.81
C LEU A 214 -13.70 6.57 -10.03
N SER A 215 -13.27 7.80 -10.30
CA SER A 215 -14.20 8.94 -10.44
C SER A 215 -14.71 9.14 -11.87
N LYS A 216 -13.93 8.79 -12.90
CA LYS A 216 -14.25 9.08 -14.31
C LYS A 216 -14.18 7.86 -15.24
N GLY A 217 -13.78 6.69 -14.76
CA GLY A 217 -13.63 5.47 -15.57
C GLY A 217 -12.48 5.52 -16.60
N THR A 218 -11.58 6.50 -16.53
CA THR A 218 -10.57 6.76 -17.56
C THR A 218 -9.18 6.47 -17.01
N PRO A 219 -8.47 5.43 -17.50
CA PRO A 219 -7.07 5.20 -17.15
C PRO A 219 -6.14 6.13 -17.94
N GLY A 220 -5.00 6.45 -17.33
CA GLY A 220 -3.96 7.26 -17.97
C GLY A 220 -2.59 7.06 -17.31
N PRO A 221 -1.51 7.57 -17.93
CA PRO A 221 -0.19 7.54 -17.33
C PRO A 221 -0.09 8.49 -16.13
N HIS A 222 0.62 8.06 -15.09
CA HIS A 222 0.87 8.87 -13.89
C HIS A 222 2.21 8.47 -13.24
N LYS A 223 2.68 9.28 -12.30
CA LYS A 223 3.96 9.09 -11.59
C LYS A 223 3.78 8.73 -10.11
N ILE A 224 2.55 8.58 -9.61
CA ILE A 224 2.27 8.22 -8.22
C ILE A 224 2.37 6.70 -8.07
N GLN A 225 3.58 6.20 -7.87
CA GLN A 225 3.84 4.77 -7.73
C GLN A 225 3.06 4.18 -6.54
N GLY A 226 2.54 2.96 -6.71
CA GLY A 226 1.84 2.21 -5.66
C GLY A 226 0.32 2.33 -5.66
N ILE A 227 -0.24 3.30 -6.39
CA ILE A 227 -1.69 3.49 -6.60
C ILE A 227 -2.00 3.63 -8.09
N GLY A 228 -3.28 3.68 -8.45
CA GLY A 228 -3.69 3.94 -9.82
C GLY A 228 -3.37 2.78 -10.78
N ALA A 229 -3.93 1.60 -10.52
CA ALA A 229 -3.66 0.38 -11.32
C ALA A 229 -4.17 0.47 -12.78
N GLY A 230 -4.98 1.46 -13.11
CA GLY A 230 -5.56 1.63 -14.46
C GLY A 230 -6.86 0.84 -14.70
N PHE A 231 -7.34 0.16 -13.68
CA PHE A 231 -8.61 -0.59 -13.68
C PHE A 231 -9.18 -0.67 -12.25
N ILE A 232 -10.42 -1.11 -12.12
CA ILE A 232 -11.05 -1.36 -10.81
C ILE A 232 -10.70 -2.79 -10.39
N PRO A 233 -9.94 -2.99 -9.29
CA PRO A 233 -9.58 -4.32 -8.80
C PRO A 233 -10.76 -5.06 -8.18
N ASP A 234 -10.80 -6.39 -8.27
CA ASP A 234 -11.82 -7.22 -7.61
C ASP A 234 -11.76 -7.14 -6.08
N THR A 235 -10.58 -6.81 -5.54
CA THR A 235 -10.35 -6.59 -4.10
C THR A 235 -10.85 -5.23 -3.59
N LEU A 236 -11.37 -4.37 -4.47
CA LEU A 236 -11.97 -3.08 -4.10
C LEU A 236 -13.49 -3.18 -3.99
N ASN A 237 -14.03 -2.97 -2.80
CA ASN A 237 -15.44 -2.72 -2.60
C ASN A 237 -15.77 -1.28 -2.99
N THR A 238 -16.33 -1.07 -4.18
CA THR A 238 -16.66 0.27 -4.70
C THR A 238 -17.80 0.98 -3.95
N GLN A 239 -18.48 0.29 -3.04
CA GLN A 239 -19.54 0.86 -2.21
C GLN A 239 -19.06 1.33 -0.84
N ILE A 240 -17.77 1.12 -0.51
CA ILE A 240 -17.26 1.40 0.83
C ILE A 240 -16.83 2.85 1.01
N TYR A 241 -16.29 3.47 -0.03
CA TYR A 241 -15.84 4.85 0.04
C TYR A 241 -16.97 5.85 -0.27
N ASP A 242 -16.94 6.97 0.44
CA ASP A 242 -17.92 8.03 0.35
C ASP A 242 -17.49 9.14 -0.64
N GLU A 243 -16.18 9.24 -0.88
CA GLU A 243 -15.60 10.27 -1.74
C GLU A 243 -14.31 9.73 -2.41
N VAL A 244 -14.04 10.22 -3.62
CA VAL A 244 -12.77 10.02 -4.32
C VAL A 244 -12.11 11.38 -4.52
N ILE A 245 -10.83 11.50 -4.10
CA ILE A 245 -10.02 12.70 -4.34
C ILE A 245 -8.92 12.35 -5.33
N ALA A 246 -8.92 13.03 -6.47
CA ALA A 246 -7.90 12.91 -7.49
C ALA A 246 -6.74 13.88 -7.18
N ILE A 247 -5.49 13.36 -7.15
CA ILE A 247 -4.28 14.12 -6.77
C ILE A 247 -3.32 14.19 -7.96
N GLU A 248 -2.79 15.37 -8.22
CA GLU A 248 -1.76 15.58 -9.24
C GLU A 248 -0.39 15.00 -8.80
N ASN A 249 0.45 14.61 -9.77
CA ASN A 249 1.77 14.07 -9.47
C ASN A 249 2.62 15.06 -8.66
N GLU A 250 2.60 16.33 -9.06
CA GLU A 250 3.37 17.42 -8.47
C GLU A 250 2.94 17.68 -7.03
N ASP A 251 1.65 17.60 -6.74
CA ASP A 251 1.11 17.73 -5.38
C ASP A 251 1.59 16.58 -4.49
N ALA A 252 1.58 15.34 -5.00
CA ALA A 252 2.08 14.19 -4.26
C ALA A 252 3.58 14.33 -3.92
N PHE A 253 4.38 14.82 -4.87
CA PHE A 253 5.81 15.08 -4.63
C PHE A 253 6.01 16.21 -3.62
N ALA A 254 5.29 17.31 -3.75
CA ALA A 254 5.40 18.45 -2.86
C ALA A 254 5.07 18.09 -1.41
N GLU A 255 3.98 17.34 -1.21
CA GLU A 255 3.54 16.93 0.14
C GLU A 255 4.48 15.90 0.78
N GLY A 256 5.03 14.97 0.00
CA GLY A 256 6.05 14.04 0.50
C GLY A 256 7.33 14.76 0.95
N LYS A 257 7.79 15.76 0.19
CA LYS A 257 8.91 16.64 0.60
C LYS A 257 8.57 17.46 1.84
N ALA A 258 7.39 18.07 1.87
CA ALA A 258 6.93 18.87 3.00
C ALA A 258 6.87 18.04 4.30
N PHE A 259 6.40 16.80 4.20
CA PHE A 259 6.36 15.87 5.32
C PHE A 259 7.75 15.54 5.85
N ALA A 260 8.70 15.22 4.97
CA ALA A 260 10.07 14.92 5.35
C ALA A 260 10.74 16.04 6.16
N VAL A 261 10.54 17.30 5.76
CA VAL A 261 11.15 18.46 6.44
C VAL A 261 10.33 19.01 7.60
N SER A 262 9.11 18.51 7.83
CA SER A 262 8.26 18.93 8.95
C SER A 262 8.20 17.90 10.08
N GLU A 263 8.21 16.62 9.77
CA GLU A 263 8.11 15.53 10.74
C GLU A 263 9.42 14.71 10.86
N GLY A 264 10.41 14.96 9.99
CA GLY A 264 11.71 14.26 10.02
C GLY A 264 11.63 12.80 9.53
N ILE A 265 10.62 12.46 8.72
CA ILE A 265 10.35 11.10 8.24
C ILE A 265 10.24 11.11 6.72
N LEU A 266 10.99 10.23 6.05
CA LEU A 266 10.87 10.02 4.61
C LEU A 266 9.72 9.08 4.29
N VAL A 267 8.80 9.50 3.45
CA VAL A 267 7.66 8.70 2.99
C VAL A 267 7.61 8.64 1.47
N GLY A 268 6.93 7.63 0.92
CA GLY A 268 6.83 7.43 -0.52
C GLY A 268 5.86 8.40 -1.22
N ILE A 269 5.81 8.31 -2.55
CA ILE A 269 5.01 9.21 -3.40
C ILE A 269 3.51 9.09 -3.09
N SER A 270 3.00 7.86 -2.94
CA SER A 270 1.59 7.64 -2.60
C SER A 270 1.22 8.13 -1.19
N SER A 271 2.19 8.19 -0.28
CA SER A 271 2.01 8.83 1.03
C SER A 271 1.81 10.34 0.88
N GLY A 272 2.57 10.98 -0.01
CA GLY A 272 2.37 12.39 -0.36
C GLY A 272 0.98 12.66 -0.93
N ALA A 273 0.48 11.76 -1.78
CA ALA A 273 -0.89 11.87 -2.31
C ALA A 273 -1.95 11.77 -1.20
N ALA A 274 -1.79 10.83 -0.27
CA ALA A 274 -2.70 10.68 0.88
C ALA A 274 -2.65 11.91 1.81
N LEU A 275 -1.46 12.47 2.04
CA LEU A 275 -1.27 13.70 2.83
C LEU A 275 -1.94 14.90 2.15
N LYS A 276 -1.81 15.05 0.83
CA LYS A 276 -2.50 16.11 0.09
C LYS A 276 -4.02 16.02 0.23
N ALA A 277 -4.56 14.82 0.06
CA ALA A 277 -6.01 14.60 0.24
C ALA A 277 -6.45 14.92 1.67
N ALA A 278 -5.68 14.50 2.70
CA ALA A 278 -5.96 14.83 4.08
C ALA A 278 -5.89 16.33 4.35
N SER A 279 -4.94 17.05 3.76
CA SER A 279 -4.82 18.52 3.84
C SER A 279 -6.03 19.22 3.22
N ILE A 280 -6.47 18.77 2.03
CA ILE A 280 -7.70 19.29 1.38
C ILE A 280 -8.90 19.13 2.30
N LEU A 281 -9.08 17.94 2.87
CA LEU A 281 -10.19 17.64 3.78
C LEU A 281 -10.13 18.46 5.07
N ALA A 282 -8.94 18.63 5.64
CA ALA A 282 -8.74 19.38 6.88
C ALA A 282 -9.04 20.87 6.75
N ASN A 283 -8.89 21.43 5.55
CA ASN A 283 -9.20 22.84 5.27
C ASN A 283 -10.67 23.09 4.93
N ARG A 284 -11.49 22.07 4.83
CA ARG A 284 -12.94 22.24 4.59
C ARG A 284 -13.64 22.67 5.88
N PRO A 285 -14.49 23.74 5.84
CA PRO A 285 -15.19 24.22 7.03
C PRO A 285 -16.04 23.16 7.74
N GLU A 286 -16.68 22.28 6.99
CA GLU A 286 -17.51 21.19 7.54
C GLU A 286 -16.72 20.11 8.29
N ASN A 287 -15.41 20.12 8.15
CA ASN A 287 -14.51 19.20 8.84
C ASN A 287 -13.81 19.82 10.08
N ALA A 288 -14.24 21.02 10.48
CA ALA A 288 -13.72 21.64 11.70
C ALA A 288 -13.92 20.72 12.91
N GLY A 289 -12.87 20.54 13.71
CA GLY A 289 -12.84 19.67 14.90
C GLY A 289 -12.72 18.18 14.62
N LYS A 290 -12.72 17.75 13.35
CA LYS A 290 -12.65 16.34 12.99
C LYS A 290 -11.24 15.77 13.04
N THR A 291 -11.16 14.47 13.27
CA THR A 291 -9.94 13.66 13.21
C THR A 291 -9.88 12.92 11.89
N ILE A 292 -8.82 13.17 11.13
CA ILE A 292 -8.54 12.59 9.81
C ILE A 292 -7.34 11.67 9.95
N VAL A 293 -7.49 10.39 9.60
CA VAL A 293 -6.41 9.41 9.57
C VAL A 293 -6.01 9.17 8.12
N ALA A 294 -4.78 9.52 7.76
CA ALA A 294 -4.18 9.20 6.46
C ALA A 294 -3.25 8.00 6.61
N LEU A 295 -3.41 6.97 5.77
CA LEU A 295 -2.47 5.85 5.73
C LEU A 295 -1.32 6.20 4.79
N LEU A 296 -0.09 6.13 5.32
CA LEU A 296 1.16 6.36 4.60
C LEU A 296 1.82 5.01 4.29
N PRO A 297 1.76 4.53 3.02
CA PRO A 297 2.02 3.13 2.69
C PRO A 297 3.45 2.66 2.86
N ASP A 298 4.47 3.50 2.59
CA ASP A 298 5.86 3.06 2.55
C ASP A 298 6.88 4.16 2.85
N SER A 299 8.16 3.76 2.92
CA SER A 299 9.31 4.65 3.14
C SER A 299 9.70 5.41 1.88
N GLY A 300 10.24 6.62 2.07
CA GLY A 300 10.81 7.45 1.01
C GLY A 300 12.15 6.96 0.46
N ASP A 301 12.85 6.09 1.17
CA ASP A 301 14.18 5.58 0.76
C ASP A 301 14.15 4.89 -0.62
N ARG A 302 13.00 4.36 -1.00
CA ARG A 302 12.77 3.70 -2.31
C ARG A 302 12.63 4.68 -3.47
N TYR A 303 12.61 5.98 -3.21
CA TYR A 303 12.26 7.04 -4.17
C TYR A 303 13.28 8.15 -4.26
N LEU A 304 14.49 7.98 -3.68
CA LEU A 304 15.53 9.01 -3.63
C LEU A 304 15.98 9.49 -5.01
N SER A 305 15.96 8.62 -6.02
CA SER A 305 16.28 8.91 -7.42
C SER A 305 15.08 9.40 -8.25
N THR A 306 13.91 9.58 -7.64
CA THR A 306 12.71 10.05 -8.33
C THR A 306 12.47 11.55 -8.11
N PRO A 307 11.56 12.20 -8.87
CA PRO A 307 11.21 13.61 -8.65
C PRO A 307 10.67 13.94 -7.24
N LEU A 308 10.37 12.93 -6.43
CA LEU A 308 10.01 13.14 -5.02
C LEU A 308 11.15 13.83 -4.25
N PHE A 309 12.40 13.43 -4.49
CA PHE A 309 13.56 13.98 -3.77
C PHE A 309 14.66 14.56 -4.69
N SER A 310 14.71 14.14 -5.95
CA SER A 310 15.65 14.75 -6.91
C SER A 310 15.09 16.07 -7.46
N ASN A 311 15.98 17.06 -7.61
CA ASN A 311 15.67 18.37 -8.20
C ASN A 311 15.99 18.39 -9.70
N ASN A 312 15.79 17.28 -10.42
CA ASN A 312 16.05 17.23 -11.87
C ASN A 312 14.80 17.60 -12.65
#